data_222331994fd3904163305d02dca836c6
#
_entry.id   222331994fd3904163305d02dca836c6
#
_cell.length_a   1.000
_cell.length_b   1.000
_cell.length_c   1.000
_cell.angle_alpha   90.00
_cell.angle_beta   90.00
_cell.angle_gamma   90.00
#
_symmetry.space_group_name_H-M   'P 1'
#
loop_
_entity.id
_entity.type
_entity.pdbx_description
1 polymer ?
#
loop_
_entity_poly.entity_id
_entity_poly.type
_entity_poly.pdbx_seq_one_letter_code
_entity_poly.pdbx_strand_id
1 'polypeptide(L)'
;LCVSSAEALEIISQNAARLAKLYRPRSNRYYFWLDDVADSKCHCPECQKLSASDAALMVYNAILRGLRLENPEALQCYLAYHDTLEVPKTVRPEKGIFLEYAPMIRDFDRALNDPESEKNRKQVASLPALLSFFGTENAQALDYWLDNSLFSGWKKPPKPFSLHKETLAKDVAYYESLGIDSVTCFACYLGEEYYNLYGQKPDIAGYARVLSGKAGA
;
A
#
# COMPACT_ATOMS: atom_id res chain seq x y z
N LEU A 1 19.11 -1.06 -5.15
CA LEU A 1 19.06 -0.83 -6.60
C LEU A 1 19.56 0.57 -6.96
N CYS A 2 20.32 0.71 -8.05
CA CYS A 2 20.75 2.01 -8.57
C CYS A 2 19.77 2.47 -9.67
N VAL A 3 18.89 3.42 -9.36
CA VAL A 3 17.90 3.93 -10.30
C VAL A 3 18.48 4.91 -11.34
N SER A 4 19.70 5.38 -11.16
CA SER A 4 20.43 6.15 -12.17
C SER A 4 21.13 5.27 -13.23
N SER A 5 21.10 3.92 -13.07
CA SER A 5 21.56 2.99 -14.08
C SER A 5 20.44 2.66 -15.04
N ALA A 6 20.57 3.12 -16.29
CA ALA A 6 19.63 2.78 -17.36
C ALA A 6 19.53 1.26 -17.60
N GLU A 7 20.65 0.54 -17.49
CA GLU A 7 20.70 -0.92 -17.62
C GLU A 7 19.87 -1.60 -16.50
N ALA A 8 19.98 -1.12 -15.26
CA ALA A 8 19.21 -1.69 -14.16
C ALA A 8 17.69 -1.49 -14.36
N LEU A 9 17.25 -0.31 -14.81
CA LEU A 9 15.86 -0.04 -15.11
C LEU A 9 15.36 -0.87 -16.30
N GLU A 10 16.20 -1.10 -17.31
CA GLU A 10 15.88 -1.95 -18.44
C GLU A 10 15.70 -3.42 -18.02
N ILE A 11 16.57 -3.94 -17.17
CA ILE A 11 16.42 -5.30 -16.59
C ILE A 11 15.12 -5.44 -15.83
N ILE A 12 14.73 -4.41 -15.04
CA ILE A 12 13.44 -4.39 -14.33
C ILE A 12 12.28 -4.45 -15.32
N SER A 13 12.31 -3.62 -16.36
CA SER A 13 11.27 -3.60 -17.39
C SER A 13 11.13 -4.97 -18.08
N GLN A 14 12.24 -5.59 -18.48
CA GLN A 14 12.24 -6.92 -19.09
C GLN A 14 11.71 -8.01 -18.15
N ASN A 15 12.07 -7.96 -16.87
CA ASN A 15 11.54 -8.88 -15.88
C ASN A 15 10.04 -8.67 -15.64
N ALA A 16 9.57 -7.43 -15.60
CA ALA A 16 8.15 -7.12 -15.51
C ALA A 16 7.36 -7.68 -16.71
N ALA A 17 7.89 -7.55 -17.94
CA ALA A 17 7.30 -8.17 -19.12
C ALA A 17 7.21 -9.70 -19.00
N ARG A 18 8.28 -10.35 -18.51
CA ARG A 18 8.27 -11.80 -18.28
C ARG A 18 7.23 -12.23 -17.26
N LEU A 19 7.07 -11.49 -16.17
CA LEU A 19 6.06 -11.76 -15.14
C LEU A 19 4.64 -11.49 -15.65
N ALA A 20 4.43 -10.49 -16.50
CA ALA A 20 3.12 -10.20 -17.10
C ALA A 20 2.59 -11.35 -17.97
N LYS A 21 3.46 -12.20 -18.53
CA LYS A 21 3.04 -13.44 -19.23
C LYS A 21 2.41 -14.46 -18.29
N LEU A 22 2.86 -14.49 -17.03
CA LEU A 22 2.39 -15.43 -16.02
C LEU A 22 1.18 -14.87 -15.26
N TYR A 23 1.22 -13.59 -14.91
CA TYR A 23 0.18 -12.91 -14.14
C TYR A 23 -0.70 -12.08 -15.07
N ARG A 24 -1.96 -12.52 -15.28
CA ARG A 24 -2.94 -11.84 -16.11
C ARG A 24 -4.14 -11.43 -15.29
N PRO A 25 -4.06 -10.34 -14.50
CA PRO A 25 -5.16 -9.89 -13.68
C PRO A 25 -6.32 -9.41 -14.55
N ARG A 26 -7.57 -9.77 -14.19
CA ARG A 26 -8.78 -9.33 -14.92
C ARG A 26 -8.99 -7.82 -14.86
N SER A 27 -8.50 -7.18 -13.83
CA SER A 27 -8.58 -5.73 -13.61
C SER A 27 -7.50 -4.93 -14.33
N ASN A 28 -6.55 -5.60 -15.01
CA ASN A 28 -5.31 -5.02 -15.53
C ASN A 28 -4.43 -4.33 -14.46
N ARG A 29 -4.76 -4.42 -13.18
CA ARG A 29 -4.00 -3.82 -12.08
C ARG A 29 -2.92 -4.77 -11.60
N TYR A 30 -1.67 -4.27 -11.55
CA TYR A 30 -0.51 -4.98 -11.06
C TYR A 30 -0.01 -4.32 -9.78
N TYR A 31 0.38 -5.14 -8.80
CA TYR A 31 0.84 -4.74 -7.47
C TYR A 31 2.26 -5.27 -7.28
N PHE A 32 3.21 -4.77 -8.06
CA PHE A 32 4.62 -5.03 -7.84
C PHE A 32 5.16 -3.99 -6.88
N TRP A 33 5.42 -4.41 -5.66
CA TRP A 33 5.98 -3.56 -4.63
C TRP A 33 7.50 -3.62 -4.62
N LEU A 34 8.12 -2.58 -4.07
CA LEU A 34 9.55 -2.56 -3.76
C LEU A 34 9.80 -3.40 -2.50
N ASP A 35 11.09 -3.58 -2.15
CA ASP A 35 11.49 -4.27 -0.94
C ASP A 35 11.01 -3.53 0.32
N ASP A 36 10.66 -4.29 1.35
CA ASP A 36 10.15 -3.78 2.63
C ASP A 36 11.33 -3.41 3.56
N VAL A 37 12.18 -2.51 3.09
CA VAL A 37 13.34 -2.01 3.83
C VAL A 37 13.43 -0.49 3.69
N ALA A 38 13.36 0.21 4.82
CA ALA A 38 13.56 1.66 4.84
C ALA A 38 14.99 2.02 4.41
N ASP A 39 15.16 3.16 3.73
CA ASP A 39 16.43 3.67 3.22
C ASP A 39 17.21 2.69 2.33
N SER A 40 16.49 1.85 1.57
CA SER A 40 17.09 0.86 0.65
C SER A 40 17.55 1.44 -0.68
N LYS A 41 17.39 2.75 -0.92
CA LYS A 41 17.82 3.39 -2.15
C LYS A 41 19.34 3.40 -2.31
N CYS A 42 19.81 3.45 -3.56
CA CYS A 42 21.24 3.60 -3.86
C CYS A 42 21.78 4.96 -3.37
N HIS A 43 22.99 4.94 -2.80
CA HIS A 43 23.67 6.14 -2.27
C HIS A 43 24.76 6.69 -3.20
N CYS A 44 24.79 6.35 -4.50
CA CYS A 44 25.69 6.99 -5.46
C CYS A 44 25.34 8.49 -5.63
N PRO A 45 26.27 9.33 -6.12
CA PRO A 45 26.06 10.78 -6.23
C PRO A 45 24.79 11.18 -6.99
N GLU A 46 24.39 10.41 -8.01
CA GLU A 46 23.18 10.70 -8.77
C GLU A 46 21.90 10.31 -8.01
N CYS A 47 21.88 9.14 -7.37
CA CYS A 47 20.72 8.70 -6.60
C CYS A 47 20.52 9.50 -5.31
N GLN A 48 21.59 10.07 -4.73
CA GLN A 48 21.48 10.96 -3.56
C GLN A 48 20.70 12.26 -3.85
N LYS A 49 20.64 12.69 -5.12
CA LYS A 49 19.85 13.87 -5.55
C LYS A 49 18.35 13.62 -5.55
N LEU A 50 17.95 12.36 -5.51
CA LEU A 50 16.54 11.92 -5.59
C LEU A 50 15.96 11.72 -4.18
N SER A 51 14.69 12.07 -3.99
CA SER A 51 13.93 11.59 -2.84
C SER A 51 13.69 10.08 -2.94
N ALA A 52 13.34 9.43 -1.83
CA ALA A 52 12.94 8.03 -1.86
C ALA A 52 11.75 7.81 -2.80
N SER A 53 10.79 8.73 -2.77
CA SER A 53 9.60 8.72 -3.65
C SER A 53 9.95 8.88 -5.12
N ASP A 54 10.91 9.76 -5.47
CA ASP A 54 11.37 9.90 -6.86
C ASP A 54 12.05 8.62 -7.35
N ALA A 55 12.94 8.06 -6.53
CA ALA A 55 13.63 6.82 -6.86
C ALA A 55 12.65 5.65 -7.04
N ALA A 56 11.67 5.52 -6.14
CA ALA A 56 10.60 4.52 -6.25
C ALA A 56 9.79 4.70 -7.54
N LEU A 57 9.38 5.93 -7.85
CA LEU A 57 8.57 6.20 -9.05
C LEU A 57 9.33 5.91 -10.35
N MET A 58 10.66 6.09 -10.39
CA MET A 58 11.47 5.65 -11.55
C MET A 58 11.36 4.15 -11.77
N VAL A 59 11.40 3.35 -10.69
CA VAL A 59 11.25 1.89 -10.76
C VAL A 59 9.84 1.51 -11.20
N TYR A 60 8.79 2.11 -10.62
CA TYR A 60 7.41 1.82 -11.01
C TYR A 60 7.11 2.18 -12.46
N ASN A 61 7.64 3.29 -12.96
CA ASN A 61 7.56 3.65 -14.38
C ASN A 61 8.25 2.58 -15.27
N ALA A 62 9.43 2.08 -14.86
CA ALA A 62 10.12 1.01 -15.60
C ALA A 62 9.32 -0.31 -15.59
N ILE A 63 8.74 -0.67 -14.44
CA ILE A 63 7.83 -1.83 -14.33
C ILE A 63 6.65 -1.67 -15.28
N LEU A 64 5.95 -0.53 -15.26
CA LEU A 64 4.79 -0.29 -16.10
C LEU A 64 5.13 -0.41 -17.58
N ARG A 65 6.27 0.15 -18.03
CA ARG A 65 6.72 -0.01 -19.42
C ARG A 65 6.87 -1.48 -19.80
N GLY A 66 7.49 -2.28 -18.94
CA GLY A 66 7.64 -3.72 -19.18
C GLY A 66 6.31 -4.46 -19.21
N LEU A 67 5.41 -4.19 -18.27
CA LEU A 67 4.07 -4.79 -18.23
C LEU A 67 3.30 -4.53 -19.52
N ARG A 68 3.42 -3.34 -20.09
CA ARG A 68 2.71 -2.91 -21.30
C ARG A 68 3.21 -3.56 -22.60
N LEU A 69 4.36 -4.19 -22.59
CA LEU A 69 4.79 -5.02 -23.72
C LEU A 69 3.91 -6.26 -23.89
N GLU A 70 3.29 -6.74 -22.79
CA GLU A 70 2.44 -7.94 -22.78
C GLU A 70 0.95 -7.63 -22.53
N ASN A 71 0.67 -6.56 -21.81
CA ASN A 71 -0.68 -6.06 -21.52
C ASN A 71 -0.74 -4.54 -21.72
N PRO A 72 -1.16 -4.05 -22.90
CA PRO A 72 -1.21 -2.61 -23.18
C PRO A 72 -2.06 -1.78 -22.21
N GLU A 73 -3.07 -2.43 -21.59
CA GLU A 73 -3.98 -1.80 -20.60
C GLU A 73 -3.45 -1.90 -19.16
N ALA A 74 -2.21 -2.35 -18.96
CA ALA A 74 -1.64 -2.52 -17.63
C ALA A 74 -1.63 -1.21 -16.83
N LEU A 75 -2.02 -1.34 -15.56
CA LEU A 75 -1.90 -0.34 -14.52
C LEU A 75 -0.97 -0.87 -13.43
N GLN A 76 -0.09 -0.02 -12.90
CA GLN A 76 0.85 -0.40 -11.84
C GLN A 76 0.65 0.50 -10.63
N CYS A 77 0.56 -0.08 -9.43
CA CYS A 77 0.48 0.71 -8.21
C CYS A 77 1.81 1.44 -7.92
N TYR A 78 1.71 2.64 -7.35
CA TYR A 78 2.74 3.29 -6.57
C TYR A 78 2.39 3.09 -5.11
N LEU A 79 3.17 2.27 -4.39
CA LEU A 79 2.95 2.04 -2.97
C LEU A 79 3.54 3.21 -2.16
N ALA A 80 2.64 4.04 -1.60
CA ALA A 80 3.02 5.10 -0.65
C ALA A 80 3.09 4.49 0.76
N TYR A 81 4.30 4.17 1.21
CA TYR A 81 4.58 3.39 2.40
C TYR A 81 5.94 3.79 2.98
N HIS A 82 6.07 3.93 4.29
CA HIS A 82 7.30 4.33 4.95
C HIS A 82 7.90 5.63 4.36
N ASP A 83 9.10 5.55 3.79
CA ASP A 83 9.84 6.68 3.22
C ASP A 83 9.35 7.12 1.83
N THR A 84 8.38 6.40 1.24
CA THR A 84 7.69 6.79 0.00
C THR A 84 6.34 7.46 0.22
N LEU A 85 5.97 7.81 1.46
CA LEU A 85 4.76 8.58 1.79
C LEU A 85 4.82 10.04 1.31
N GLU A 86 6.00 10.60 1.07
CA GLU A 86 6.14 11.94 0.53
C GLU A 86 5.86 11.96 -0.98
N VAL A 87 5.30 13.05 -1.47
CA VAL A 87 5.04 13.23 -2.91
C VAL A 87 6.37 13.29 -3.68
N PRO A 88 6.50 12.56 -4.82
CA PRO A 88 7.67 12.70 -5.69
C PRO A 88 7.86 14.15 -6.15
N LYS A 89 9.11 14.63 -6.15
CA LYS A 89 9.43 16.05 -6.39
C LYS A 89 9.79 16.33 -7.85
N THR A 90 10.57 15.44 -8.45
CA THR A 90 11.19 15.65 -9.77
C THR A 90 10.69 14.66 -10.82
N VAL A 91 10.34 13.45 -10.43
CA VAL A 91 9.85 12.39 -11.31
C VAL A 91 8.33 12.48 -11.44
N ARG A 92 7.81 12.24 -12.65
CA ARG A 92 6.36 12.21 -12.91
C ARG A 92 5.90 10.78 -13.20
N PRO A 93 4.68 10.41 -12.79
CA PRO A 93 4.12 9.11 -13.08
C PRO A 93 3.79 9.01 -14.58
N GLU A 94 4.10 7.87 -15.18
CA GLU A 94 3.53 7.53 -16.49
C GLU A 94 2.03 7.27 -16.34
N LYS A 95 1.27 7.58 -17.39
CA LYS A 95 -0.18 7.31 -17.40
C LYS A 95 -0.42 5.83 -17.10
N GLY A 96 -1.18 5.53 -16.04
CA GLY A 96 -1.46 4.17 -15.58
C GLY A 96 -0.71 3.77 -14.31
N ILE A 97 0.16 4.64 -13.77
CA ILE A 97 0.57 4.54 -12.36
C ILE A 97 -0.57 5.08 -11.51
N PHE A 98 -1.01 4.30 -10.51
CA PHE A 98 -2.05 4.71 -9.56
C PHE A 98 -1.54 4.62 -8.11
N LEU A 99 -2.13 5.41 -7.22
CA LEU A 99 -1.77 5.42 -5.81
C LEU A 99 -2.29 4.17 -5.09
N GLU A 100 -1.41 3.48 -4.36
CA GLU A 100 -1.76 2.56 -3.28
C GLU A 100 -1.20 3.13 -1.98
N TYR A 101 -2.08 3.63 -1.12
CA TYR A 101 -1.71 4.30 0.13
C TYR A 101 -1.75 3.31 1.30
N ALA A 102 -0.64 3.19 2.04
CA ALA A 102 -0.45 2.17 3.07
C ALA A 102 0.04 2.77 4.41
N PRO A 103 -0.86 3.27 5.28
CA PRO A 103 -0.51 3.95 6.53
C PRO A 103 -0.26 2.96 7.68
N MET A 104 0.82 2.20 7.65
CA MET A 104 1.10 1.17 8.66
C MET A 104 1.45 1.73 10.04
N ILE A 105 2.22 2.83 10.10
CA ILE A 105 2.73 3.38 11.37
C ILE A 105 1.70 4.35 11.97
N ARG A 106 0.60 3.81 12.48
CA ARG A 106 -0.51 4.59 13.04
C ARG A 106 -0.99 4.04 14.38
N ASP A 107 -1.91 4.76 15.00
CA ASP A 107 -2.67 4.34 16.17
C ASP A 107 -3.99 3.74 15.71
N PHE A 108 -4.16 2.43 15.86
CA PHE A 108 -5.36 1.70 15.42
C PHE A 108 -6.53 1.75 16.40
N ASP A 109 -6.32 2.29 17.60
CA ASP A 109 -7.39 2.56 18.58
C ASP A 109 -8.15 3.84 18.24
N ARG A 110 -7.64 4.63 17.28
CA ARG A 110 -8.19 5.91 16.84
C ARG A 110 -8.37 5.94 15.33
N ALA A 111 -9.37 6.68 14.88
CA ALA A 111 -9.59 6.90 13.44
C ALA A 111 -8.32 7.50 12.78
N LEU A 112 -8.08 7.14 11.53
CA LEU A 112 -6.91 7.60 10.78
C LEU A 112 -6.83 9.13 10.70
N ASN A 113 -7.98 9.80 10.61
CA ASN A 113 -8.09 11.27 10.57
C ASN A 113 -8.33 11.92 11.95
N ASP A 114 -8.14 11.19 13.07
CA ASP A 114 -8.30 11.75 14.41
C ASP A 114 -7.24 12.84 14.67
N PRO A 115 -7.63 14.10 14.86
CA PRO A 115 -6.70 15.20 15.06
C PRO A 115 -5.91 15.11 16.37
N GLU A 116 -6.37 14.31 17.34
CA GLU A 116 -5.70 14.11 18.62
C GLU A 116 -4.61 13.03 18.57
N SER A 117 -4.55 12.22 17.49
CA SER A 117 -3.48 11.25 17.29
C SER A 117 -2.34 11.85 16.49
N GLU A 118 -1.20 12.10 17.12
CA GLU A 118 0.00 12.60 16.42
C GLU A 118 0.50 11.62 15.37
N LYS A 119 0.45 10.32 15.67
CA LYS A 119 0.86 9.26 14.72
C LYS A 119 -0.01 9.29 13.46
N ASN A 120 -1.35 9.34 13.65
CA ASN A 120 -2.29 9.34 12.54
C ASN A 120 -2.17 10.62 11.70
N ARG A 121 -2.03 11.78 12.35
CA ARG A 121 -1.77 13.04 11.65
C ARG A 121 -0.53 12.97 10.75
N LYS A 122 0.56 12.36 11.21
CA LYS A 122 1.78 12.19 10.41
C LYS A 122 1.53 11.29 9.20
N GLN A 123 0.74 10.24 9.36
CA GLN A 123 0.42 9.35 8.25
C GLN A 123 -0.43 10.06 7.17
N VAL A 124 -1.46 10.80 7.55
CA VAL A 124 -2.36 11.45 6.59
C VAL A 124 -1.83 12.75 6.00
N ALA A 125 -0.75 13.32 6.54
CA ALA A 125 -0.26 14.65 6.17
C ALA A 125 0.00 14.82 4.66
N SER A 126 0.53 13.78 4.00
CA SER A 126 0.83 13.80 2.57
C SER A 126 -0.29 13.26 1.68
N LEU A 127 -1.32 12.62 2.24
CA LEU A 127 -2.35 11.93 1.46
C LEU A 127 -3.11 12.85 0.48
N PRO A 128 -3.56 14.06 0.86
CA PRO A 128 -4.22 14.96 -0.10
C PRO A 128 -3.31 15.34 -1.28
N ALA A 129 -2.03 15.56 -1.00
CA ALA A 129 -1.05 15.91 -2.05
C ALA A 129 -0.72 14.69 -2.94
N LEU A 130 -0.65 13.49 -2.39
CA LEU A 130 -0.50 12.24 -3.15
C LEU A 130 -1.71 12.01 -4.08
N LEU A 131 -2.94 12.21 -3.58
CA LEU A 131 -4.15 12.10 -4.40
C LEU A 131 -4.20 13.15 -5.51
N SER A 132 -3.76 14.37 -5.22
CA SER A 132 -3.63 15.41 -6.26
C SER A 132 -2.59 15.06 -7.32
N PHE A 133 -1.51 14.37 -6.94
CA PHE A 133 -0.40 14.03 -7.82
C PHE A 133 -0.69 12.81 -8.72
N PHE A 134 -1.29 11.74 -8.16
CA PHE A 134 -1.60 10.50 -8.87
C PHE A 134 -3.03 10.45 -9.44
N GLY A 135 -3.93 11.29 -8.94
CA GLY A 135 -5.37 11.21 -9.20
C GLY A 135 -6.09 10.24 -8.25
N THR A 136 -7.42 10.34 -8.19
CA THR A 136 -8.28 9.47 -7.36
C THR A 136 -8.88 8.30 -8.11
N GLU A 137 -8.94 8.36 -9.45
CA GLU A 137 -9.69 7.43 -10.32
C GLU A 137 -9.37 5.94 -10.06
N ASN A 138 -8.12 5.62 -9.72
CA ASN A 138 -7.69 4.26 -9.43
C ASN A 138 -7.02 4.15 -8.06
N ALA A 139 -7.12 5.19 -7.22
CA ALA A 139 -6.50 5.19 -5.91
C ALA A 139 -7.07 4.08 -5.03
N GLN A 140 -6.21 3.47 -4.24
CA GLN A 140 -6.52 2.38 -3.32
C GLN A 140 -5.87 2.63 -1.97
N ALA A 141 -6.54 2.20 -0.90
CA ALA A 141 -5.91 2.07 0.41
C ALA A 141 -5.59 0.61 0.70
N LEU A 142 -4.38 0.36 1.19
CA LEU A 142 -3.96 -0.89 1.82
C LEU A 142 -3.77 -0.60 3.31
N ASP A 143 -4.71 -1.03 4.14
CA ASP A 143 -4.63 -0.80 5.58
C ASP A 143 -4.29 -2.09 6.35
N TYR A 144 -4.21 -2.03 7.68
CA TYR A 144 -3.63 -3.07 8.52
C TYR A 144 -4.55 -3.49 9.67
N TRP A 145 -5.87 -3.27 9.58
CA TRP A 145 -6.83 -3.60 10.65
C TRP A 145 -6.86 -5.08 11.04
N LEU A 146 -6.42 -5.97 10.14
CA LEU A 146 -6.35 -7.42 10.37
C LEU A 146 -4.90 -7.92 10.53
N ASP A 147 -3.92 -7.05 10.67
CA ASP A 147 -2.52 -7.43 10.84
C ASP A 147 -2.17 -7.73 12.29
N ASN A 148 -2.48 -8.94 12.74
CA ASN A 148 -2.12 -9.36 14.08
C ASN A 148 -0.59 -9.60 14.27
N SER A 149 0.20 -9.59 13.20
CA SER A 149 1.66 -9.58 13.34
C SER A 149 2.14 -8.23 13.90
N LEU A 150 1.60 -7.13 13.40
CA LEU A 150 1.82 -5.78 13.90
C LEU A 150 1.40 -5.65 15.37
N PHE A 151 0.17 -6.08 15.70
CA PHE A 151 -0.36 -6.02 17.06
C PHE A 151 0.38 -6.94 18.04
N SER A 152 0.98 -8.01 17.54
CA SER A 152 1.86 -8.91 18.31
C SER A 152 3.31 -8.41 18.42
N GLY A 153 3.66 -7.27 17.76
CA GLY A 153 5.02 -6.74 17.68
C GLY A 153 5.95 -7.67 16.92
N TRP A 154 5.44 -8.29 15.86
CA TRP A 154 6.13 -9.27 14.98
C TRP A 154 6.71 -10.47 15.71
N LYS A 155 6.13 -10.81 16.88
CA LYS A 155 6.56 -11.95 17.70
C LYS A 155 5.52 -13.06 17.67
N LYS A 156 6.00 -14.30 17.78
CA LYS A 156 5.17 -15.48 17.98
C LYS A 156 5.34 -16.02 19.42
N PRO A 157 4.33 -16.65 20.00
CA PRO A 157 2.98 -16.85 19.45
C PRO A 157 2.19 -15.54 19.30
N PRO A 158 1.21 -15.48 18.35
CA PRO A 158 0.41 -14.27 18.17
C PRO A 158 -0.41 -13.95 19.42
N LYS A 159 -0.64 -12.66 19.68
CA LYS A 159 -1.53 -12.22 20.76
C LYS A 159 -3.01 -12.45 20.43
N PRO A 160 -3.91 -12.48 21.44
CA PRO A 160 -5.34 -12.41 21.18
C PRO A 160 -5.67 -11.17 20.34
N PHE A 161 -6.54 -11.35 19.36
CA PHE A 161 -6.90 -10.30 18.40
C PHE A 161 -8.36 -9.88 18.58
N SER A 162 -8.61 -8.58 18.51
CA SER A 162 -9.94 -7.98 18.45
C SER A 162 -9.99 -6.94 17.35
N LEU A 163 -10.96 -7.03 16.46
CA LEU A 163 -11.19 -6.03 15.42
C LEU A 163 -11.82 -4.78 15.99
N HIS A 164 -11.18 -3.61 15.82
CA HIS A 164 -11.70 -2.30 16.19
C HIS A 164 -12.70 -1.78 15.14
N LYS A 165 -13.94 -2.29 15.20
CA LYS A 165 -14.97 -2.05 14.17
C LYS A 165 -15.35 -0.57 14.01
N GLU A 166 -15.42 0.18 15.13
CA GLU A 166 -15.74 1.61 15.07
C GLU A 166 -14.63 2.42 14.38
N THR A 167 -13.37 2.10 14.66
CA THR A 167 -12.22 2.71 14.00
C THR A 167 -12.21 2.36 12.52
N LEU A 168 -12.38 1.08 12.20
CA LEU A 168 -12.49 0.61 10.81
C LEU A 168 -13.59 1.37 10.04
N ALA A 169 -14.78 1.52 10.62
CA ALA A 169 -15.89 2.23 9.95
C ALA A 169 -15.57 3.71 9.70
N LYS A 170 -14.92 4.39 10.66
CA LYS A 170 -14.49 5.79 10.50
C LYS A 170 -13.40 5.93 9.45
N ASP A 171 -12.47 5.00 9.39
CA ASP A 171 -11.38 4.99 8.42
C ASP A 171 -11.91 4.78 6.99
N VAL A 172 -12.82 3.81 6.80
CA VAL A 172 -13.46 3.56 5.51
C VAL A 172 -14.22 4.81 5.04
N ALA A 173 -15.05 5.40 5.92
CA ALA A 173 -15.76 6.64 5.60
C ALA A 173 -14.80 7.81 5.25
N TYR A 174 -13.65 7.88 5.92
CA TYR A 174 -12.63 8.86 5.59
C TYR A 174 -12.04 8.63 4.21
N TYR A 175 -11.67 7.40 3.86
CA TYR A 175 -11.19 7.05 2.51
C TYR A 175 -12.22 7.38 1.43
N GLU A 176 -13.48 6.99 1.63
CA GLU A 176 -14.59 7.33 0.71
C GLU A 176 -14.74 8.84 0.52
N SER A 177 -14.61 9.63 1.59
CA SER A 177 -14.68 11.10 1.53
C SER A 177 -13.58 11.74 0.69
N LEU A 178 -12.48 11.02 0.49
CA LEU A 178 -11.34 11.42 -0.34
C LEU A 178 -11.42 10.85 -1.77
N GLY A 179 -12.47 10.10 -2.10
CA GLY A 179 -12.64 9.44 -3.39
C GLY A 179 -11.82 8.16 -3.55
N ILE A 180 -11.45 7.50 -2.44
CA ILE A 180 -10.80 6.19 -2.44
C ILE A 180 -11.87 5.13 -2.16
N ASP A 181 -12.37 4.48 -3.21
CA ASP A 181 -13.43 3.47 -3.12
C ASP A 181 -12.90 2.04 -2.99
N SER A 182 -11.62 1.83 -3.27
CA SER A 182 -10.95 0.53 -3.19
C SER A 182 -10.12 0.44 -1.94
N VAL A 183 -10.48 -0.51 -1.07
CA VAL A 183 -9.78 -0.73 0.19
C VAL A 183 -9.42 -2.20 0.33
N THR A 184 -8.18 -2.47 0.68
CA THR A 184 -7.67 -3.79 1.02
C THR A 184 -7.06 -3.77 2.41
N CYS A 185 -6.85 -4.95 3.00
CA CYS A 185 -6.26 -5.04 4.32
C CYS A 185 -5.22 -6.14 4.37
N PHE A 186 -4.07 -5.80 4.91
CA PHE A 186 -3.08 -6.79 5.28
C PHE A 186 -3.62 -7.65 6.42
N ALA A 187 -3.45 -8.97 6.34
CA ALA A 187 -3.97 -9.92 7.34
C ALA A 187 -2.91 -10.98 7.64
N CYS A 188 -2.30 -10.90 8.82
CA CYS A 188 -1.26 -11.82 9.26
C CYS A 188 -1.54 -12.37 10.66
N TYR A 189 -0.97 -13.54 10.97
CA TYR A 189 -1.05 -14.22 12.28
C TYR A 189 -2.48 -14.54 12.73
N LEU A 190 -3.43 -14.69 11.81
CA LEU A 190 -4.84 -15.03 12.07
C LEU A 190 -5.27 -16.38 11.45
N GLY A 191 -4.30 -17.20 11.06
CA GLY A 191 -4.53 -18.51 10.44
C GLY A 191 -4.67 -19.64 11.43
N GLU A 192 -4.25 -20.85 11.02
CA GLU A 192 -4.38 -22.09 11.80
C GLU A 192 -3.71 -22.03 13.17
N GLU A 193 -2.50 -21.45 13.24
CA GLU A 193 -1.76 -21.30 14.51
C GLU A 193 -2.59 -20.48 15.52
N TYR A 194 -3.22 -19.39 15.08
CA TYR A 194 -4.08 -18.57 15.93
C TYR A 194 -5.30 -19.36 16.42
N TYR A 195 -5.95 -20.11 15.53
CA TYR A 195 -7.10 -20.95 15.89
C TYR A 195 -6.74 -22.03 16.90
N ASN A 196 -5.59 -22.68 16.72
CA ASN A 196 -5.12 -23.72 17.65
C ASN A 196 -4.81 -23.18 19.05
N LEU A 197 -4.36 -21.93 19.14
CA LEU A 197 -4.06 -21.29 20.43
C LEU A 197 -5.31 -20.82 21.19
N TYR A 198 -6.29 -20.25 20.46
CA TYR A 198 -7.41 -19.54 21.07
C TYR A 198 -8.78 -20.20 20.87
N GLY A 199 -8.88 -21.23 20.05
CA GLY A 199 -10.14 -21.94 19.77
C GLY A 199 -11.18 -21.12 19.02
N GLN A 200 -10.82 -19.93 18.53
CA GLN A 200 -11.74 -19.02 17.86
C GLN A 200 -11.13 -18.44 16.60
N LYS A 201 -12.00 -18.13 15.63
CA LYS A 201 -11.60 -17.47 14.39
C LYS A 201 -11.69 -15.94 14.55
N PRO A 202 -10.86 -15.16 13.83
CA PRO A 202 -11.01 -13.72 13.78
C PRO A 202 -12.36 -13.32 13.16
N ASP A 203 -12.90 -12.16 13.55
CA ASP A 203 -14.21 -11.67 13.07
C ASP A 203 -14.12 -11.08 11.65
N ILE A 204 -13.81 -11.94 10.68
CA ILE A 204 -13.78 -11.55 9.26
C ILE A 204 -15.18 -11.17 8.75
N ALA A 205 -16.24 -11.78 9.30
CA ALA A 205 -17.60 -11.40 8.95
C ALA A 205 -17.93 -9.97 9.41
N GLY A 206 -17.45 -9.57 10.59
CA GLY A 206 -17.57 -8.19 11.07
C GLY A 206 -16.81 -7.20 10.17
N TYR A 207 -15.59 -7.54 9.79
CA TYR A 207 -14.81 -6.76 8.82
C TYR A 207 -15.57 -6.57 7.50
N ALA A 208 -16.07 -7.66 6.90
CA ALA A 208 -16.81 -7.60 5.64
C ALA A 208 -18.11 -6.77 5.74
N ARG A 209 -18.83 -6.84 6.87
CA ARG A 209 -20.03 -6.01 7.10
C ARG A 209 -19.71 -4.52 7.10
N VAL A 210 -18.64 -4.11 7.75
CA VAL A 210 -18.23 -2.70 7.75
C VAL A 210 -17.92 -2.23 6.35
N LEU A 211 -17.07 -2.96 5.61
CA LEU A 211 -16.69 -2.60 4.23
C LEU A 211 -17.89 -2.56 3.27
N SER A 212 -18.93 -3.37 3.50
CA SER A 212 -20.12 -3.39 2.64
C SER A 212 -21.16 -2.30 2.98
N GLY A 213 -20.86 -1.40 3.91
CA GLY A 213 -21.81 -0.39 4.39
C GLY A 213 -22.98 -0.96 5.21
N LYS A 214 -22.95 -2.27 5.59
CA LYS A 214 -23.99 -2.96 6.35
C LYS A 214 -23.68 -3.05 7.85
N ALA A 215 -22.93 -2.10 8.38
CA ALA A 215 -22.50 -2.10 9.78
C ALA A 215 -23.61 -1.89 10.82
N GLY A 216 -24.86 -1.70 10.38
CA GLY A 216 -26.01 -1.43 11.25
C GLY A 216 -27.17 -2.43 11.14
N ALA A 217 -26.93 -3.63 10.57
CA ALA A 217 -27.96 -4.68 10.50
C ALA A 217 -27.65 -5.84 11.45
#